data_0a1278b528bce60cf3186d9c3b080c88
#
_entry.id   0a1278b528bce60cf3186d9c3b080c88
#
_cell.length_a   1.000
_cell.length_b   1.000
_cell.length_c   1.000
_cell.angle_alpha   90.00
_cell.angle_beta   90.00
_cell.angle_gamma   90.00
#
_symmetry.space_group_name_H-M   'P 1'
#
loop_
_entity.id
_entity.type
_entity.pdbx_description
1 polymer ?
#
loop_
_entity_poly.entity_id
_entity_poly.type
_entity_poly.pdbx_seq_one_letter_code
_entity_poly.pdbx_strand_id
1 'polypeptide(L)'
;MIETINKLIRTSRALVQELGREPTSEEIAKRMDIPVSKVRKVLKIAQEPISLETPIGEEEDSHLGDFIEDRQVVSPSDAVINLNLKEQTDSVLKTLTPREEKVIKMRFGVGDGSEHTLEEVGQNFAVTRERIRQIEAKALRKLRHPSRSRKLKAFLEGRT
;
A
#
# COMPACT_ATOMS: atom_id res chain seq x y z
N MET A 1 -24.76 18.21 -1.47
CA MET A 1 -23.53 18.22 -0.65
C MET A 1 -23.37 19.55 0.08
N ILE A 2 -23.34 20.70 -0.59
CA ILE A 2 -23.19 22.04 0.03
C ILE A 2 -24.29 22.33 1.08
N GLU A 3 -25.56 22.03 0.77
CA GLU A 3 -26.66 22.17 1.73
C GLU A 3 -26.46 21.34 3.00
N THR A 4 -25.94 20.12 2.86
CA THR A 4 -25.67 19.25 4.02
C THR A 4 -24.55 19.83 4.90
N ILE A 5 -23.50 20.40 4.30
CA ILE A 5 -22.42 21.07 5.01
C ILE A 5 -22.96 22.29 5.75
N ASN A 6 -23.74 23.16 5.07
CA ASN A 6 -24.33 24.34 5.67
C ASN A 6 -25.27 24.00 6.83
N LYS A 7 -26.10 22.95 6.66
CA LYS A 7 -26.99 22.48 7.73
C LYS A 7 -26.18 21.94 8.90
N LEU A 8 -25.10 21.22 8.66
CA LEU A 8 -24.21 20.72 9.72
C LEU A 8 -23.57 21.85 10.51
N ILE A 9 -23.02 22.87 9.82
CA ILE A 9 -22.41 24.04 10.48
C ILE A 9 -23.43 24.78 11.34
N ARG A 10 -24.65 25.00 10.84
CA ARG A 10 -25.73 25.65 11.61
C ARG A 10 -26.12 24.81 12.84
N THR A 11 -26.27 23.50 12.69
CA THR A 11 -26.60 22.60 13.77
C THR A 11 -25.50 22.54 14.83
N SER A 12 -24.23 22.50 14.39
CA SER A 12 -23.08 22.54 15.30
C SER A 12 -23.04 23.83 16.12
N ARG A 13 -23.24 25.00 15.49
CA ARG A 13 -23.30 26.29 16.19
C ARG A 13 -24.44 26.36 17.20
N ALA A 14 -25.63 25.86 16.84
CA ALA A 14 -26.76 25.79 17.75
C ALA A 14 -26.47 24.90 18.97
N LEU A 15 -25.84 23.74 18.76
CA LEU A 15 -25.44 22.85 19.84
C LEU A 15 -24.35 23.45 20.73
N VAL A 16 -23.40 24.20 20.17
CA VAL A 16 -22.41 24.94 20.98
C VAL A 16 -23.09 25.94 21.92
N GLN A 17 -24.13 26.64 21.45
CA GLN A 17 -24.90 27.57 22.29
C GLN A 17 -25.70 26.85 23.39
N GLU A 18 -26.27 25.67 23.09
CA GLU A 18 -27.04 24.87 24.06
C GLU A 18 -26.12 24.18 25.08
N LEU A 19 -24.99 23.66 24.67
CA LEU A 19 -24.11 22.81 25.49
C LEU A 19 -22.94 23.58 26.16
N GLY A 20 -22.61 24.78 25.70
CA GLY A 20 -21.45 25.53 26.15
C GLY A 20 -20.09 24.92 25.80
N ARG A 21 -20.07 23.87 24.97
CA ARG A 21 -18.87 23.17 24.46
C ARG A 21 -19.08 22.71 23.02
N GLU A 22 -17.99 22.32 22.37
CA GLU A 22 -18.11 21.69 21.04
C GLU A 22 -18.89 20.39 21.09
N PRO A 23 -19.87 20.20 20.18
CA PRO A 23 -20.69 18.99 20.11
C PRO A 23 -19.89 17.83 19.53
N THR A 24 -20.16 16.61 20.01
CA THR A 24 -19.61 15.39 19.44
C THR A 24 -20.30 15.02 18.12
N SER A 25 -19.65 14.21 17.29
CA SER A 25 -20.25 13.74 16.04
C SER A 25 -21.56 12.97 16.24
N GLU A 26 -21.70 12.31 17.40
CA GLU A 26 -22.91 11.57 17.82
C GLU A 26 -24.07 12.53 18.14
N GLU A 27 -23.80 13.64 18.83
CA GLU A 27 -24.80 14.67 19.16
C GLU A 27 -25.31 15.37 17.91
N ILE A 28 -24.39 15.72 16.98
CA ILE A 28 -24.75 16.30 15.69
C ILE A 28 -25.59 15.30 14.87
N ALA A 29 -25.19 14.04 14.82
CA ALA A 29 -25.88 12.98 14.09
C ALA A 29 -27.33 12.82 14.59
N LYS A 30 -27.51 12.79 15.91
CA LYS A 30 -28.82 12.70 16.56
C LYS A 30 -29.71 13.91 16.23
N ARG A 31 -29.14 15.12 16.23
CA ARG A 31 -29.90 16.37 15.95
C ARG A 31 -30.27 16.49 14.47
N MET A 32 -29.44 15.99 13.57
CA MET A 32 -29.65 16.03 12.12
C MET A 32 -30.43 14.84 11.57
N ASP A 33 -30.65 13.81 12.39
CA ASP A 33 -31.27 12.52 12.00
C ASP A 33 -30.50 11.85 10.83
N ILE A 34 -29.18 11.77 10.97
CA ILE A 34 -28.31 11.11 9.99
C ILE A 34 -27.29 10.21 10.69
N PRO A 35 -26.76 9.18 10.02
CA PRO A 35 -25.73 8.31 10.57
C PRO A 35 -24.46 9.06 10.98
N VAL A 36 -23.86 8.70 12.11
CA VAL A 36 -22.60 9.30 12.62
C VAL A 36 -21.48 9.22 11.58
N SER A 37 -21.39 8.11 10.83
CA SER A 37 -20.42 7.94 9.75
C SER A 37 -20.54 9.01 8.66
N LYS A 38 -21.77 9.43 8.36
CA LYS A 38 -22.03 10.49 7.38
C LYS A 38 -21.61 11.86 7.91
N VAL A 39 -21.85 12.14 9.21
CA VAL A 39 -21.39 13.37 9.88
C VAL A 39 -19.88 13.47 9.80
N ARG A 40 -19.14 12.43 10.22
CA ARG A 40 -17.67 12.38 10.16
C ARG A 40 -17.13 12.60 8.74
N LYS A 41 -17.79 12.00 7.75
CA LYS A 41 -17.42 12.16 6.33
C LYS A 41 -17.64 13.59 5.84
N VAL A 42 -18.77 14.21 6.21
CA VAL A 42 -19.07 15.61 5.84
C VAL A 42 -18.11 16.58 6.53
N LEU A 43 -17.81 16.38 7.81
CA LEU A 43 -16.81 17.19 8.54
C LEU A 43 -15.43 17.13 7.87
N LYS A 44 -15.00 15.94 7.47
CA LYS A 44 -13.71 15.78 6.76
C LYS A 44 -13.68 16.49 5.40
N ILE A 45 -14.79 16.50 4.67
CA ILE A 45 -14.91 17.18 3.36
C ILE A 45 -15.00 18.71 3.54
N ALA A 46 -15.58 19.17 4.65
CA ALA A 46 -15.76 20.59 4.94
C ALA A 46 -14.47 21.29 5.41
N GLN A 47 -13.41 20.53 5.73
CA GLN A 47 -12.12 21.12 6.09
C GLN A 47 -11.49 21.80 4.87
N GLU A 48 -11.16 23.07 5.00
CA GLU A 48 -10.41 23.78 3.97
C GLU A 48 -8.94 23.30 3.95
N PRO A 49 -8.36 23.12 2.75
CA PRO A 49 -6.95 22.74 2.64
C PRO A 49 -6.06 23.91 3.09
N ILE A 50 -5.04 23.60 3.87
CA ILE A 50 -4.02 24.57 4.27
C ILE A 50 -2.97 24.65 3.17
N SER A 51 -2.52 25.87 2.83
CA SER A 51 -1.45 26.05 1.84
C SER A 51 -0.12 25.53 2.38
N LEU A 52 0.65 24.86 1.53
CA LEU A 52 2.01 24.43 1.85
C LEU A 52 2.99 25.60 1.96
N GLU A 53 2.66 26.75 1.39
CA GLU A 53 3.44 27.98 1.46
C GLU A 53 3.09 28.82 2.71
N THR A 54 2.26 28.29 3.62
CA THR A 54 1.98 29.00 4.88
C THR A 54 3.27 29.10 5.69
N PRO A 55 3.71 30.33 6.06
CA PRO A 55 4.92 30.52 6.86
C PRO A 55 4.73 29.96 8.27
N ILE A 56 5.77 29.35 8.80
CA ILE A 56 5.80 28.80 10.17
C ILE A 56 6.83 29.56 11.00
N GLY A 57 6.37 30.18 12.09
CA GLY A 57 7.21 30.99 12.97
C GLY A 57 7.31 32.45 12.55
N GLU A 58 8.26 33.17 13.15
CA GLU A 58 8.51 34.58 12.89
C GLU A 58 9.51 34.81 11.74
N GLU A 59 10.19 33.76 11.27
CA GLU A 59 11.14 33.79 10.16
C GLU A 59 10.41 33.48 8.84
N GLU A 60 10.54 34.38 7.86
CA GLU A 60 9.85 34.29 6.56
C GLU A 60 10.37 33.12 5.68
N ASP A 61 11.47 32.46 6.05
CA ASP A 61 12.14 31.43 5.24
C ASP A 61 11.61 30.02 5.46
N SER A 62 10.76 29.76 6.48
CA SER A 62 10.26 28.44 6.81
C SER A 62 8.78 28.28 6.45
N HIS A 63 8.48 27.36 5.57
CA HIS A 63 7.12 27.07 5.10
C HIS A 63 6.63 25.70 5.57
N LEU A 64 5.31 25.51 5.67
CA LEU A 64 4.70 24.23 6.07
C LEU A 64 5.17 23.06 5.19
N GLY A 65 5.41 23.31 3.91
CA GLY A 65 5.90 22.31 2.96
C GLY A 65 7.25 21.71 3.32
N ASP A 66 8.13 22.49 3.97
CA ASP A 66 9.50 22.04 4.31
C ASP A 66 9.51 20.99 5.42
N PHE A 67 8.43 20.90 6.21
CA PHE A 67 8.27 19.94 7.31
C PHE A 67 7.54 18.65 6.87
N ILE A 68 7.05 18.59 5.63
CA ILE A 68 6.33 17.43 5.13
C ILE A 68 7.32 16.49 4.41
N GLU A 69 7.58 15.34 5.03
CA GLU A 69 8.46 14.31 4.47
C GLU A 69 7.84 13.67 3.23
N ASP A 70 8.62 13.56 2.15
CA ASP A 70 8.22 12.80 0.97
C ASP A 70 8.38 11.29 1.23
N ARG A 71 7.26 10.63 1.46
CA ARG A 71 7.20 9.18 1.70
C ARG A 71 7.28 8.33 0.43
N GLN A 72 7.26 8.94 -0.76
CA GLN A 72 7.38 8.21 -2.02
C GLN A 72 8.84 7.96 -2.41
N VAL A 73 9.76 8.76 -1.87
CA VAL A 73 11.19 8.54 -2.09
C VAL A 73 11.64 7.30 -1.33
N VAL A 74 12.15 6.33 -2.07
CA VAL A 74 12.69 5.10 -1.50
C VAL A 74 13.96 5.42 -0.72
N SER A 75 14.01 5.04 0.56
CA SER A 75 15.22 5.20 1.38
C SER A 75 16.42 4.49 0.72
N PRO A 76 17.63 5.07 0.72
CA PRO A 76 18.82 4.41 0.23
C PRO A 76 19.08 3.03 0.86
N SER A 77 18.78 2.88 2.15
CA SER A 77 18.86 1.59 2.85
C SER A 77 17.89 0.56 2.28
N ASP A 78 16.63 0.96 2.02
CA ASP A 78 15.63 0.08 1.43
C ASP A 78 15.97 -0.29 -0.01
N ALA A 79 16.57 0.63 -0.77
CA ALA A 79 17.04 0.36 -2.11
C ALA A 79 18.12 -0.74 -2.12
N VAL A 80 19.08 -0.68 -1.19
CA VAL A 80 20.13 -1.70 -1.04
C VAL A 80 19.53 -3.05 -0.60
N ILE A 81 18.59 -3.03 0.35
CA ILE A 81 17.91 -4.26 0.80
C ILE A 81 17.15 -4.91 -0.36
N ASN A 82 16.44 -4.12 -1.18
CA ASN A 82 15.70 -4.62 -2.33
C ASN A 82 16.64 -5.18 -3.40
N LEU A 83 17.79 -4.54 -3.64
CA LEU A 83 18.83 -5.06 -4.55
C LEU A 83 19.37 -6.41 -4.07
N ASN A 84 19.76 -6.50 -2.81
CA ASN A 84 20.24 -7.75 -2.21
C ASN A 84 19.17 -8.85 -2.26
N LEU A 85 17.91 -8.53 -1.99
CA LEU A 85 16.80 -9.48 -2.11
C LEU A 85 16.67 -10.02 -3.54
N LYS A 86 16.78 -9.13 -4.54
CA LYS A 86 16.75 -9.50 -5.96
C LYS A 86 17.88 -10.45 -6.30
N GLU A 87 19.11 -10.13 -5.92
CA GLU A 87 20.29 -10.97 -6.16
C GLU A 87 20.18 -12.34 -5.48
N GLN A 88 19.73 -12.38 -4.22
CA GLN A 88 19.51 -13.64 -3.51
C GLN A 88 18.38 -14.46 -4.14
N THR A 89 17.32 -13.82 -4.60
CA THR A 89 16.23 -14.48 -5.31
C THR A 89 16.73 -15.12 -6.61
N ASP A 90 17.48 -14.37 -7.43
CA ASP A 90 18.08 -14.91 -8.66
C ASP A 90 19.05 -16.06 -8.37
N SER A 91 19.87 -15.95 -7.33
CA SER A 91 20.78 -17.01 -6.89
C SER A 91 20.04 -18.29 -6.51
N VAL A 92 18.92 -18.17 -5.80
CA VAL A 92 18.07 -19.31 -5.40
C VAL A 92 17.36 -19.91 -6.62
N LEU A 93 16.83 -19.09 -7.53
CA LEU A 93 16.16 -19.56 -8.73
C LEU A 93 17.11 -20.33 -9.67
N LYS A 94 18.37 -19.93 -9.78
CA LYS A 94 19.42 -20.65 -10.55
C LYS A 94 19.71 -22.05 -10.03
N THR A 95 19.26 -22.42 -8.82
CA THR A 95 19.35 -23.79 -8.30
C THR A 95 18.28 -24.74 -8.85
N LEU A 96 17.30 -24.22 -9.57
CA LEU A 96 16.28 -24.98 -10.27
C LEU A 96 16.80 -25.42 -11.66
N THR A 97 16.05 -26.31 -12.32
CA THR A 97 16.34 -26.59 -13.74
C THR A 97 15.97 -25.34 -14.58
N PRO A 98 16.65 -25.12 -15.74
CA PRO A 98 16.39 -23.95 -16.58
C PRO A 98 14.90 -23.78 -16.96
N ARG A 99 14.20 -24.88 -17.14
CA ARG A 99 12.76 -24.89 -17.46
C ARG A 99 11.92 -24.49 -16.26
N GLU A 100 12.21 -25.00 -15.07
CA GLU A 100 11.52 -24.63 -13.82
C GLU A 100 11.77 -23.16 -13.46
N GLU A 101 13.01 -22.69 -13.59
CA GLU A 101 13.40 -21.30 -13.35
C GLU A 101 12.60 -20.34 -14.24
N LYS A 102 12.58 -20.60 -15.56
CA LYS A 102 11.89 -19.75 -16.53
C LYS A 102 10.38 -19.72 -16.29
N VAL A 103 9.78 -20.87 -15.96
CA VAL A 103 8.36 -20.93 -15.60
C VAL A 103 8.06 -20.09 -14.36
N ILE A 104 8.86 -20.18 -13.29
CA ILE A 104 8.69 -19.39 -12.07
C ILE A 104 8.89 -17.91 -12.37
N LYS A 105 9.93 -17.53 -13.11
CA LYS A 105 10.18 -16.13 -13.47
C LYS A 105 8.99 -15.51 -14.20
N MET A 106 8.46 -16.18 -15.21
CA MET A 106 7.29 -15.67 -15.96
C MET A 106 6.02 -15.63 -15.10
N ARG A 107 5.79 -16.65 -14.26
CA ARG A 107 4.60 -16.70 -13.40
C ARG A 107 4.54 -15.56 -12.39
N PHE A 108 5.67 -15.22 -11.79
CA PHE A 108 5.76 -14.24 -10.71
C PHE A 108 6.38 -12.90 -11.14
N GLY A 109 6.60 -12.70 -12.43
CA GLY A 109 7.14 -11.45 -12.95
C GLY A 109 8.56 -11.15 -12.48
N VAL A 110 9.36 -12.18 -12.15
CA VAL A 110 10.73 -11.99 -11.67
C VAL A 110 11.65 -11.67 -12.85
N GLY A 111 11.97 -10.39 -13.01
CA GLY A 111 12.85 -9.90 -14.07
C GLY A 111 12.21 -8.83 -14.94
N ASP A 112 11.09 -9.14 -15.58
CA ASP A 112 10.34 -8.22 -16.45
C ASP A 112 9.22 -7.44 -15.74
N GLY A 113 8.88 -7.84 -14.51
CA GLY A 113 7.85 -7.20 -13.69
C GLY A 113 6.42 -7.58 -14.08
N SER A 114 6.22 -8.44 -15.09
CA SER A 114 4.90 -8.85 -15.59
C SER A 114 4.56 -10.28 -15.17
N GLU A 115 3.47 -10.44 -14.43
CA GLU A 115 2.93 -11.77 -14.09
C GLU A 115 2.15 -12.33 -15.28
N HIS A 116 2.47 -13.57 -15.66
CA HIS A 116 1.78 -14.27 -16.73
C HIS A 116 0.88 -15.39 -16.20
N THR A 117 -0.23 -15.64 -16.86
CA THR A 117 -1.15 -16.73 -16.55
C THR A 117 -0.54 -18.09 -16.91
N LEU A 118 -1.07 -19.17 -16.32
CA LEU A 118 -0.62 -20.54 -16.67
C LEU A 118 -0.81 -20.86 -18.15
N GLU A 119 -1.77 -20.22 -18.79
CA GLU A 119 -2.14 -20.40 -20.19
C GLU A 119 -1.12 -19.73 -21.11
N GLU A 120 -0.77 -18.48 -20.84
CA GLU A 120 0.25 -17.71 -21.56
C GLU A 120 1.64 -18.37 -21.45
N VAL A 121 2.00 -18.82 -20.23
CA VAL A 121 3.23 -19.59 -20.05
C VAL A 121 3.18 -20.90 -20.80
N GLY A 122 2.03 -21.59 -20.80
CA GLY A 122 1.81 -22.81 -21.58
C GLY A 122 2.03 -22.60 -23.07
N GLN A 123 1.50 -21.52 -23.64
CA GLN A 123 1.70 -21.14 -25.03
C GLN A 123 3.17 -20.89 -25.35
N ASN A 124 3.87 -20.14 -24.47
CA ASN A 124 5.30 -19.84 -24.65
C ASN A 124 6.19 -21.09 -24.67
N PHE A 125 5.85 -22.13 -23.89
CA PHE A 125 6.58 -23.39 -23.82
C PHE A 125 6.03 -24.49 -24.71
N ALA A 126 4.97 -24.23 -25.50
CA ALA A 126 4.25 -25.21 -26.32
C ALA A 126 3.80 -26.44 -25.51
N VAL A 127 3.24 -26.22 -24.31
CA VAL A 127 2.71 -27.26 -23.42
C VAL A 127 1.37 -26.86 -22.84
N THR A 128 0.62 -27.83 -22.32
CA THR A 128 -0.69 -27.60 -21.72
C THR A 128 -0.59 -26.82 -20.40
N ARG A 129 -1.63 -26.05 -20.08
CA ARG A 129 -1.81 -25.34 -18.80
C ARG A 129 -1.53 -26.27 -17.59
N GLU A 130 -2.06 -27.51 -17.62
CA GLU A 130 -1.87 -28.47 -16.54
C GLU A 130 -0.40 -28.87 -16.38
N ARG A 131 0.34 -29.00 -17.49
CA ARG A 131 1.78 -29.27 -17.42
C ARG A 131 2.57 -28.16 -16.79
N ILE A 132 2.23 -26.89 -17.07
CA ILE A 132 2.85 -25.75 -16.41
C ILE A 132 2.54 -25.76 -14.91
N ARG A 133 1.29 -26.04 -14.50
CA ARG A 133 0.89 -26.15 -13.10
C ARG A 133 1.70 -27.21 -12.35
N GLN A 134 1.96 -28.35 -12.99
CA GLN A 134 2.80 -29.42 -12.42
C GLN A 134 4.26 -28.97 -12.25
N ILE A 135 4.81 -28.28 -13.26
CA ILE A 135 6.18 -27.75 -13.21
C ILE A 135 6.31 -26.71 -12.09
N GLU A 136 5.37 -25.77 -12.01
CA GLU A 136 5.29 -24.74 -10.96
C GLU A 136 5.24 -25.37 -9.56
N ALA A 137 4.31 -26.31 -9.33
CA ALA A 137 4.18 -27.00 -8.04
C ALA A 137 5.46 -27.76 -7.64
N LYS A 138 6.14 -28.40 -8.60
CA LYS A 138 7.40 -29.09 -8.37
C LYS A 138 8.53 -28.10 -8.04
N ALA A 139 8.61 -26.99 -8.76
CA ALA A 139 9.60 -25.94 -8.52
C ALA A 139 9.41 -25.30 -7.14
N LEU A 140 8.17 -24.93 -6.78
CA LEU A 140 7.84 -24.37 -5.47
C LEU A 140 8.16 -25.35 -4.32
N ARG A 141 7.91 -26.64 -4.51
CA ARG A 141 8.30 -27.68 -3.53
C ARG A 141 9.80 -27.72 -3.33
N LYS A 142 10.59 -27.62 -4.41
CA LYS A 142 12.06 -27.55 -4.32
C LYS A 142 12.55 -26.28 -3.63
N LEU A 143 11.89 -25.13 -3.85
CA LEU A 143 12.23 -23.85 -3.23
C LEU A 143 11.90 -23.83 -1.74
N ARG A 144 10.86 -24.54 -1.29
CA ARG A 144 10.51 -24.67 0.13
C ARG A 144 11.54 -25.41 0.96
N HIS A 145 12.44 -26.17 0.34
CA HIS A 145 13.48 -26.90 1.07
C HIS A 145 14.34 -25.94 1.89
N PRO A 146 14.66 -26.25 3.17
CA PRO A 146 15.39 -25.35 4.08
C PRO A 146 16.72 -24.83 3.53
N SER A 147 17.44 -25.62 2.74
CA SER A 147 18.71 -25.22 2.13
C SER A 147 18.59 -24.05 1.15
N ARG A 148 17.38 -23.81 0.59
CA ARG A 148 17.08 -22.73 -0.36
C ARG A 148 16.28 -21.61 0.28
N SER A 149 15.25 -21.95 1.05
CA SER A 149 14.35 -20.99 1.68
C SER A 149 15.03 -20.18 2.79
N ARG A 150 16.04 -20.72 3.48
CA ARG A 150 16.73 -20.07 4.60
C ARG A 150 17.33 -18.72 4.22
N LYS A 151 17.89 -18.61 2.99
CA LYS A 151 18.49 -17.35 2.51
C LYS A 151 17.45 -16.25 2.32
N LEU A 152 16.24 -16.58 1.86
CA LEU A 152 15.15 -15.63 1.61
C LEU A 152 14.36 -15.33 2.90
N LYS A 153 14.30 -16.29 3.83
CA LYS A 153 13.57 -16.13 5.10
C LYS A 153 14.13 -14.99 5.96
N ALA A 154 15.44 -14.78 5.95
CA ALA A 154 16.10 -13.70 6.67
C ALA A 154 15.57 -12.31 6.25
N PHE A 155 15.18 -12.12 5.00
CA PHE A 155 14.59 -10.85 4.54
C PHE A 155 13.13 -10.66 4.98
N LEU A 156 12.42 -11.73 5.30
CA LEU A 156 11.06 -11.65 5.85
C LEU A 156 11.10 -11.34 7.36
N GLU A 157 12.05 -11.92 8.09
CA GLU A 157 12.20 -11.76 9.53
C GLU A 157 12.79 -10.39 9.91
N GLY A 158 13.56 -9.74 9.04
CA GLY A 158 14.11 -8.38 9.26
C GLY A 158 13.13 -7.23 8.95
N ARG A 159 11.89 -7.52 8.63
CA ARG A 159 10.84 -6.54 8.28
C ARG A 159 9.79 -6.33 9.37
N THR A 160 10.03 -6.87 10.58
CA THR A 160 9.19 -6.64 11.77
C THR A 160 9.68 -5.44 12.57
#